data_4ba73409ebcd1555ac034c80bfb7665b
#
_entry.id   4ba73409ebcd1555ac034c80bfb7665b
#
_cell.length_a   1.000
_cell.length_b   1.000
_cell.length_c   1.000
_cell.angle_alpha   90.00
_cell.angle_beta   90.00
_cell.angle_gamma   90.00
#
_symmetry.space_group_name_H-M   'P 1'
#
loop_
_entity.id
_entity.type
_entity.pdbx_description
1 polymer ?
#
loop_
_entity_poly.entity_id
_entity_poly.type
_entity_poly.pdbx_seq_one_letter_code
_entity_poly.pdbx_strand_id
1 'polypeptide(L)'
;MPAGEIRARGVELEAKAALTANINMTASYTYTDAEYTKDTNLKGNTPEQVPEHMASLWGDYTFNQGPLSGLTLGTGGRFIGSSYGDPANSFKVGSAAVMDAVIKYDLARFGMAGSSIAVNVNNLLDREYVASCFQTYGCFWGAERQVVATATFRF
;
A
#
# COMPACT_ATOMS: atom_id res chain seq x y z
N MET A 1 25.68 25.43 3.90
CA MET A 1 24.85 25.41 5.12
C MET A 1 24.87 23.98 5.62
N PRO A 2 25.10 23.71 6.91
CA PRO A 2 24.94 22.37 7.41
C PRO A 2 23.49 21.94 7.22
N ALA A 3 23.28 20.78 6.60
CA ALA A 3 21.97 20.18 6.51
C ALA A 3 21.45 19.94 7.94
N GLY A 4 20.17 20.23 8.19
CA GLY A 4 19.52 19.91 9.45
C GLY A 4 19.62 18.40 9.71
N GLU A 5 19.54 17.97 10.97
CA GLU A 5 19.48 16.57 11.35
C GLU A 5 18.02 16.17 11.57
N ILE A 6 17.61 15.07 10.96
CA ILE A 6 16.29 14.45 11.17
C ILE A 6 16.53 13.14 11.95
N ARG A 7 15.71 12.93 12.99
CA ARG A 7 15.63 11.67 13.71
C ARG A 7 14.30 11.01 13.39
N ALA A 8 14.33 9.77 12.90
CA ALA A 8 13.15 8.94 12.73
C ALA A 8 13.23 7.72 13.63
N ARG A 9 12.12 7.39 14.28
CA ARG A 9 11.92 6.19 15.12
C ARG A 9 10.56 5.63 14.83
N GLY A 10 10.36 4.35 15.06
CA GLY A 10 9.06 3.77 14.81
C GLY A 10 8.97 2.31 15.19
N VAL A 11 7.82 1.74 14.87
CA VAL A 11 7.50 0.33 15.05
C VAL A 11 6.90 -0.17 13.74
N GLU A 12 7.40 -1.31 13.28
CA GLU A 12 6.86 -2.02 12.13
C GLU A 12 6.37 -3.40 12.58
N LEU A 13 5.14 -3.74 12.22
CA LEU A 13 4.53 -5.02 12.47
C LEU A 13 4.09 -5.63 11.14
N GLU A 14 4.43 -6.89 10.92
CA GLU A 14 3.96 -7.67 9.79
C GLU A 14 3.46 -9.01 10.28
N ALA A 15 2.30 -9.45 9.78
CA ALA A 15 1.72 -10.74 10.04
C ALA A 15 1.28 -11.40 8.74
N LYS A 16 1.67 -12.67 8.56
CA LYS A 16 1.23 -13.54 7.45
C LYS A 16 0.66 -14.80 8.04
N ALA A 17 -0.54 -15.17 7.63
CA ALA A 17 -1.23 -16.35 8.13
C ALA A 17 -1.95 -17.09 7.00
N ALA A 18 -1.74 -18.41 6.92
CA ALA A 18 -2.62 -19.33 6.22
C ALA A 18 -3.71 -19.75 7.20
N LEU A 19 -4.87 -19.08 7.16
CA LEU A 19 -5.97 -19.36 8.08
C LEU A 19 -6.62 -20.72 7.82
N THR A 20 -6.64 -21.12 6.55
CA THR A 20 -7.08 -22.44 6.09
C THR A 20 -6.22 -22.86 4.90
N ALA A 21 -6.47 -24.06 4.35
CA ALA A 21 -5.84 -24.51 3.09
C ALA A 21 -6.20 -23.63 1.87
N ASN A 22 -7.20 -22.77 2.01
CA ASN A 22 -7.74 -21.94 0.94
C ASN A 22 -7.61 -20.43 1.18
N ILE A 23 -7.41 -19.99 2.44
CA ILE A 23 -7.43 -18.59 2.83
C ILE A 23 -6.07 -18.17 3.36
N ASN A 24 -5.47 -17.17 2.73
CA ASN A 24 -4.30 -16.49 3.25
C ASN A 24 -4.65 -15.05 3.62
N MET A 25 -3.96 -14.54 4.64
CA MET A 25 -4.05 -13.15 5.05
C MET A 25 -2.66 -12.58 5.29
N THR A 26 -2.50 -11.32 4.92
CA THR A 26 -1.32 -10.52 5.23
C THR A 26 -1.77 -9.19 5.80
N ALA A 27 -1.17 -8.79 6.92
CA ALA A 27 -1.41 -7.49 7.53
C ALA A 27 -0.09 -6.81 7.79
N SER A 28 -0.04 -5.50 7.64
CA SER A 28 1.10 -4.69 8.05
C SER A 28 0.63 -3.41 8.74
N TYR A 29 1.44 -2.94 9.67
CA TYR A 29 1.25 -1.67 10.34
C TYR A 29 2.61 -1.03 10.59
N THR A 30 2.72 0.27 10.28
CA THR A 30 3.91 1.06 10.52
C THR A 30 3.52 2.31 11.30
N TYR A 31 4.21 2.55 12.40
CA TYR A 31 4.22 3.81 13.14
C TYR A 31 5.57 4.48 12.96
N THR A 32 5.58 5.74 12.57
CA THR A 32 6.81 6.53 12.37
C THR A 32 6.71 7.84 13.12
N ASP A 33 7.64 8.07 14.05
CA ASP A 33 7.89 9.33 14.72
C ASP A 33 9.16 9.96 14.15
N ALA A 34 9.02 11.03 13.38
CA ALA A 34 10.13 11.73 12.74
C ALA A 34 10.11 13.21 13.09
N GLU A 35 11.27 13.76 13.47
CA GLU A 35 11.41 15.18 13.81
C GLU A 35 12.75 15.76 13.35
N TYR A 36 12.77 17.05 13.05
CA TYR A 36 14.00 17.81 12.90
C TYR A 36 14.65 18.04 14.27
N THR A 37 15.84 17.47 14.51
CA THR A 37 16.56 17.58 15.80
C THR A 37 17.56 18.72 15.82
N LYS A 38 18.14 19.06 14.67
CA LYS A 38 19.12 20.15 14.51
C LYS A 38 18.74 21.01 13.30
N ASP A 39 17.98 22.03 13.54
CA ASP A 39 17.67 23.08 12.57
C ASP A 39 17.28 24.34 13.35
N THR A 40 17.63 25.53 12.81
CA THR A 40 17.38 26.79 13.49
C THR A 40 15.90 27.15 13.54
N ASN A 41 15.14 26.76 12.48
CA ASN A 41 13.75 27.18 12.30
C ASN A 41 12.75 26.02 12.37
N LEU A 42 13.24 24.78 12.14
CA LEU A 42 12.36 23.61 11.98
C LEU A 42 12.45 22.61 13.14
N LYS A 43 13.30 22.89 14.14
CA LYS A 43 13.49 21.98 15.29
C LYS A 43 12.16 21.64 15.97
N GLY A 44 11.88 20.35 16.10
CA GLY A 44 10.65 19.81 16.67
C GLY A 44 9.52 19.61 15.66
N ASN A 45 9.66 20.12 14.43
CA ASN A 45 8.70 19.86 13.37
C ASN A 45 8.89 18.45 12.78
N THR A 46 7.79 17.91 12.28
CA THR A 46 7.82 16.65 11.51
C THR A 46 8.22 16.96 10.04
N PRO A 47 9.11 16.17 9.43
CA PRO A 47 9.40 16.31 8.00
C PRO A 47 8.13 16.13 7.15
N GLU A 48 8.06 16.87 6.06
CA GLU A 48 6.96 16.74 5.11
C GLU A 48 6.92 15.36 4.46
N GLN A 49 5.73 14.95 4.01
CA GLN A 49 5.48 13.68 3.30
C GLN A 49 5.77 12.41 4.15
N VAL A 50 5.87 12.52 5.46
CA VAL A 50 6.04 11.40 6.38
C VAL A 50 4.72 11.17 7.13
N PRO A 51 3.89 10.18 6.72
CA PRO A 51 2.72 9.81 7.50
C PRO A 51 3.15 9.11 8.80
N GLU A 52 2.51 9.49 9.91
CA GLU A 52 2.79 8.89 11.21
C GLU A 52 2.30 7.43 11.29
N HIS A 53 1.19 7.12 10.62
CA HIS A 53 0.57 5.80 10.63
C HIS A 53 0.32 5.31 9.21
N MET A 54 0.72 4.07 8.93
CA MET A 54 0.34 3.35 7.74
C MET A 54 -0.12 1.94 8.11
N ALA A 55 -1.12 1.42 7.41
CA ALA A 55 -1.61 0.06 7.61
C ALA A 55 -2.04 -0.57 6.29
N SER A 56 -1.91 -1.87 6.19
CA SER A 56 -2.51 -2.65 5.11
C SER A 56 -3.07 -3.97 5.63
N LEU A 57 -4.13 -4.41 4.98
CA LEU A 57 -4.71 -5.74 5.20
C LEU A 57 -5.06 -6.32 3.83
N TRP A 58 -4.58 -7.52 3.57
CA TRP A 58 -4.87 -8.29 2.36
C TRP A 58 -5.39 -9.67 2.73
N GLY A 59 -6.39 -10.16 2.00
CA GLY A 59 -6.88 -11.52 2.10
C GLY A 59 -7.13 -12.09 0.71
N ASP A 60 -6.82 -13.37 0.53
CA ASP A 60 -7.14 -14.11 -0.69
C ASP A 60 -7.73 -15.48 -0.37
N TYR A 61 -8.59 -15.92 -1.29
CA TYR A 61 -9.20 -17.24 -1.29
C TYR A 61 -8.86 -17.98 -2.58
N THR A 62 -8.25 -19.15 -2.46
CA THR A 62 -7.95 -20.03 -3.61
C THR A 62 -8.88 -21.22 -3.61
N PHE A 63 -9.57 -21.44 -4.73
CA PHE A 63 -10.40 -22.62 -4.97
C PHE A 63 -9.52 -23.80 -5.33
N ASN A 64 -9.34 -24.75 -4.39
CA ASN A 64 -8.50 -25.93 -4.57
C ASN A 64 -9.24 -27.12 -5.17
N GLN A 65 -10.58 -27.06 -5.24
CA GLN A 65 -11.44 -28.18 -5.69
C GLN A 65 -12.63 -27.69 -6.53
N GLY A 66 -13.25 -28.59 -7.25
CA GLY A 66 -14.46 -28.34 -8.03
C GLY A 66 -14.20 -27.60 -9.35
N PRO A 67 -15.26 -27.05 -9.97
CA PRO A 67 -15.17 -26.42 -11.28
C PRO A 67 -14.32 -25.15 -11.33
N LEU A 68 -14.15 -24.48 -10.19
CA LEU A 68 -13.35 -23.26 -10.04
C LEU A 68 -11.91 -23.52 -9.55
N SER A 69 -11.49 -24.79 -9.47
CA SER A 69 -10.13 -25.12 -9.04
C SER A 69 -9.07 -24.35 -9.83
N GLY A 70 -8.12 -23.73 -9.13
CA GLY A 70 -7.10 -22.85 -9.71
C GLY A 70 -7.47 -21.36 -9.72
N LEU A 71 -8.73 -20.99 -9.41
CA LEU A 71 -9.14 -19.61 -9.27
C LEU A 71 -8.71 -19.08 -7.88
N THR A 72 -8.09 -17.92 -7.86
CA THR A 72 -7.81 -17.15 -6.64
C THR A 72 -8.50 -15.78 -6.74
N LEU A 73 -9.24 -15.42 -5.71
CA LEU A 73 -9.81 -14.09 -5.54
C LEU A 73 -9.18 -13.44 -4.31
N GLY A 74 -8.65 -12.24 -4.47
CA GLY A 74 -8.05 -11.50 -3.37
C GLY A 74 -8.54 -10.06 -3.34
N THR A 75 -8.60 -9.52 -2.13
CA THR A 75 -8.90 -8.10 -1.91
C THR A 75 -8.18 -7.61 -0.66
N GLY A 76 -7.94 -6.31 -0.61
CA GLY A 76 -7.32 -5.70 0.53
C GLY A 76 -7.52 -4.19 0.58
N GLY A 77 -7.15 -3.61 1.70
CA GLY A 77 -7.18 -2.18 1.93
C GLY A 77 -5.82 -1.67 2.39
N ARG A 78 -5.49 -0.45 1.98
CA ARG A 78 -4.31 0.29 2.43
C ARG A 78 -4.77 1.61 3.05
N PHE A 79 -4.29 1.90 4.24
CA PHE A 79 -4.49 3.17 4.93
C PHE A 79 -3.16 3.93 4.98
N ILE A 80 -3.21 5.20 4.60
CA ILE A 80 -2.10 6.14 4.68
C ILE A 80 -2.57 7.26 5.59
N GLY A 81 -1.89 7.46 6.70
CA GLY A 81 -2.17 8.53 7.65
C GLY A 81 -1.93 9.91 7.06
N SER A 82 -2.38 10.94 7.76
CA SER A 82 -2.08 12.32 7.38
C SER A 82 -0.58 12.61 7.49
N SER A 83 -0.08 13.50 6.64
CA SER A 83 1.29 14.00 6.69
C SER A 83 1.31 15.52 6.57
N TYR A 84 2.41 16.16 6.95
CA TYR A 84 2.58 17.58 6.66
C TYR A 84 2.97 17.79 5.20
N GLY A 85 2.48 18.89 4.62
CA GLY A 85 2.79 19.26 3.24
C GLY A 85 3.99 20.20 3.10
N ASP A 86 4.51 20.70 4.24
CA ASP A 86 5.69 21.57 4.28
C ASP A 86 6.52 21.34 5.55
N PRO A 87 7.83 21.68 5.55
CA PRO A 87 8.71 21.54 6.71
C PRO A 87 8.29 22.41 7.91
N ALA A 88 7.59 23.52 7.66
CA ALA A 88 7.10 24.41 8.72
C ALA A 88 5.87 23.84 9.46
N ASN A 89 5.33 22.73 8.99
CA ASN A 89 4.11 22.11 9.49
C ASN A 89 2.88 23.04 9.43
N SER A 90 2.84 23.94 8.44
CA SER A 90 1.77 24.95 8.33
C SER A 90 0.44 24.36 7.86
N PHE A 91 0.47 23.25 7.13
CA PHE A 91 -0.73 22.53 6.68
C PHE A 91 -0.52 21.03 6.61
N LYS A 92 -1.62 20.27 6.62
CA LYS A 92 -1.63 18.81 6.52
C LYS A 92 -2.31 18.30 5.25
N VAL A 93 -1.75 17.26 4.69
CA VAL A 93 -2.39 16.38 3.72
C VAL A 93 -3.26 15.39 4.49
N GLY A 94 -4.52 15.24 4.12
CA GLY A 94 -5.45 14.35 4.78
C GLY A 94 -5.10 12.87 4.59
N SER A 95 -5.55 12.02 5.50
CA SER A 95 -5.41 10.58 5.38
C SER A 95 -6.23 10.01 4.22
N ALA A 96 -5.76 8.91 3.65
CA ALA A 96 -6.44 8.18 2.59
C ALA A 96 -6.55 6.69 2.92
N ALA A 97 -7.62 6.06 2.45
CA ALA A 97 -7.76 4.61 2.43
C ALA A 97 -8.19 4.18 1.04
N VAL A 98 -7.52 3.22 0.44
CA VAL A 98 -7.81 2.68 -0.89
C VAL A 98 -7.96 1.18 -0.81
N MET A 99 -8.79 0.61 -1.69
CA MET A 99 -9.01 -0.83 -1.81
C MET A 99 -8.43 -1.34 -3.12
N ASP A 100 -7.85 -2.54 -3.06
CA ASP A 100 -7.29 -3.24 -4.20
C ASP A 100 -7.93 -4.62 -4.32
N ALA A 101 -7.94 -5.20 -5.52
CA ALA A 101 -8.45 -6.55 -5.76
C ALA A 101 -7.60 -7.29 -6.79
N VAL A 102 -7.63 -8.62 -6.74
CA VAL A 102 -7.03 -9.50 -7.75
C VAL A 102 -7.96 -10.66 -8.07
N ILE A 103 -8.00 -11.01 -9.35
CA ILE A 103 -8.51 -12.28 -9.84
C ILE A 103 -7.35 -12.95 -10.55
N LYS A 104 -6.95 -14.14 -10.11
CA LYS A 104 -5.88 -14.95 -10.71
C LYS A 104 -6.39 -16.34 -11.02
N TYR A 105 -6.00 -16.89 -12.17
CA TYR A 105 -6.31 -18.25 -12.54
C TYR A 105 -5.03 -19.01 -12.89
N ASP A 106 -4.82 -20.15 -12.23
CA ASP A 106 -3.74 -21.11 -12.52
C ASP A 106 -4.15 -21.98 -13.70
N LEU A 107 -3.27 -22.09 -14.69
CA LEU A 107 -3.53 -22.82 -15.93
C LEU A 107 -3.08 -24.29 -15.88
N ALA A 108 -2.65 -24.80 -14.72
CA ALA A 108 -2.20 -26.19 -14.57
C ALA A 108 -3.26 -27.21 -15.01
N ARG A 109 -4.56 -26.93 -14.76
CA ARG A 109 -5.65 -27.81 -15.20
C ARG A 109 -5.79 -27.90 -16.73
N PHE A 110 -5.20 -26.98 -17.48
CA PHE A 110 -5.13 -27.01 -18.95
C PHE A 110 -3.81 -27.58 -19.48
N GLY A 111 -3.03 -28.23 -18.61
CA GLY A 111 -1.73 -28.81 -18.98
C GLY A 111 -0.56 -27.82 -18.98
N MET A 112 -0.80 -26.56 -18.57
CA MET A 112 0.20 -25.49 -18.53
C MET A 112 0.66 -25.23 -17.09
N ALA A 113 1.29 -26.23 -16.47
CA ALA A 113 1.73 -26.14 -15.08
C ALA A 113 2.70 -24.97 -14.85
N GLY A 114 2.46 -24.17 -13.83
CA GLY A 114 3.25 -22.98 -13.50
C GLY A 114 2.92 -21.74 -14.34
N SER A 115 1.94 -21.86 -15.24
CA SER A 115 1.41 -20.71 -16.02
C SER A 115 0.15 -20.17 -15.35
N SER A 116 -0.08 -18.85 -15.45
CA SER A 116 -1.25 -18.21 -14.84
C SER A 116 -1.64 -16.93 -15.58
N ILE A 117 -2.90 -16.55 -15.42
CA ILE A 117 -3.43 -15.24 -15.84
C ILE A 117 -3.94 -14.54 -14.60
N ALA A 118 -3.64 -13.26 -14.47
CA ALA A 118 -4.11 -12.43 -13.36
C ALA A 118 -4.60 -11.07 -13.87
N VAL A 119 -5.65 -10.57 -13.22
CA VAL A 119 -6.12 -9.18 -13.36
C VAL A 119 -6.04 -8.53 -11.99
N ASN A 120 -5.21 -7.51 -11.87
CA ASN A 120 -5.06 -6.71 -10.67
C ASN A 120 -5.79 -5.38 -10.86
N VAL A 121 -6.53 -4.97 -9.86
CA VAL A 121 -7.22 -3.68 -9.82
C VAL A 121 -6.71 -2.93 -8.60
N ASN A 122 -5.95 -1.87 -8.83
CA ASN A 122 -5.53 -0.94 -7.78
C ASN A 122 -6.54 0.20 -7.68
N ASN A 123 -6.81 0.67 -6.46
CA ASN A 123 -7.82 1.68 -6.19
C ASN A 123 -9.19 1.29 -6.79
N LEU A 124 -9.70 0.12 -6.39
CA LEU A 124 -10.92 -0.51 -6.92
C LEU A 124 -12.12 0.44 -6.93
N LEU A 125 -12.26 1.29 -5.91
CA LEU A 125 -13.37 2.23 -5.76
C LEU A 125 -13.13 3.58 -6.44
N ASP A 126 -12.02 3.73 -7.15
CA ASP A 126 -11.63 4.96 -7.86
C ASP A 126 -11.63 6.20 -6.95
N ARG A 127 -11.10 6.04 -5.74
CA ARG A 127 -11.07 7.11 -4.76
C ARG A 127 -10.04 8.18 -5.16
N GLU A 128 -10.50 9.40 -5.29
CA GLU A 128 -9.63 10.55 -5.44
C GLU A 128 -9.04 10.94 -4.07
N TYR A 129 -7.73 11.13 -4.01
CA TYR A 129 -7.04 11.58 -2.81
C TYR A 129 -5.73 12.29 -3.15
N VAL A 130 -5.30 13.17 -2.27
CA VAL A 130 -3.97 13.78 -2.37
C VAL A 130 -2.96 12.83 -1.74
N ALA A 131 -2.00 12.36 -2.51
CA ALA A 131 -0.96 11.43 -2.03
C ALA A 131 0.09 12.14 -1.20
N SER A 132 0.53 13.32 -1.64
CA SER A 132 1.52 14.15 -0.97
C SER A 132 1.47 15.59 -1.47
N CYS A 133 2.02 16.51 -0.68
CA CYS A 133 2.30 17.87 -1.13
C CYS A 133 3.78 18.17 -0.90
N PHE A 134 4.33 19.07 -1.71
CA PHE A 134 5.69 19.54 -1.57
C PHE A 134 5.69 21.07 -1.42
N GLN A 135 5.74 21.52 -0.19
CA GLN A 135 5.71 22.94 0.18
C GLN A 135 4.54 23.68 -0.50
N THR A 136 4.77 24.91 -0.97
CA THR A 136 3.82 25.71 -1.74
C THR A 136 3.86 25.43 -3.24
N TYR A 137 4.74 24.53 -3.71
CA TYR A 137 4.91 24.24 -5.13
C TYR A 137 3.76 23.42 -5.72
N GLY A 138 3.13 22.58 -4.92
CA GLY A 138 1.96 21.82 -5.36
C GLY A 138 1.74 20.52 -4.62
N CYS A 139 0.60 19.90 -4.92
CA CYS A 139 0.21 18.61 -4.39
C CYS A 139 0.08 17.59 -5.53
N PHE A 140 0.38 16.34 -5.23
CA PHE A 140 0.28 15.22 -6.15
C PHE A 140 -0.94 14.39 -5.79
N TRP A 141 -1.78 14.13 -6.78
CA TRP A 141 -2.91 13.21 -6.64
C TRP A 141 -2.41 11.78 -6.53
N GLY A 142 -3.10 10.99 -5.75
CA GLY A 142 -2.94 9.54 -5.75
C GLY A 142 -3.35 8.96 -7.10
N ALA A 143 -2.83 7.77 -7.41
CA ALA A 143 -3.21 7.09 -8.64
C ALA A 143 -4.71 6.78 -8.64
N GLU A 144 -5.38 7.12 -9.73
CA GLU A 144 -6.74 6.67 -10.07
C GLU A 144 -6.80 5.15 -10.17
N ARG A 145 -7.99 4.61 -10.40
CA ARG A 145 -8.15 3.17 -10.61
C ARG A 145 -7.30 2.67 -11.79
N GLN A 146 -6.47 1.69 -11.50
CA GLN A 146 -5.63 1.04 -12.50
C GLN A 146 -6.01 -0.43 -12.62
N VAL A 147 -6.19 -0.91 -13.83
CA VAL A 147 -6.43 -2.32 -14.15
C VAL A 147 -5.24 -2.86 -14.93
N VAL A 148 -4.58 -3.88 -14.39
CA VAL A 148 -3.40 -4.50 -15.01
C VAL A 148 -3.65 -5.99 -15.20
N ALA A 149 -3.67 -6.45 -16.45
CA ALA A 149 -3.70 -7.86 -16.79
C ALA A 149 -2.29 -8.40 -17.00
N THR A 150 -1.98 -9.55 -16.40
CA THR A 150 -0.68 -10.21 -16.51
C THR A 150 -0.90 -11.66 -16.91
N ALA A 151 -0.19 -12.12 -17.93
CA ALA A 151 -0.11 -13.54 -18.29
C ALA A 151 1.33 -14.03 -18.07
N THR A 152 1.48 -15.11 -17.34
CA THR A 152 2.78 -15.77 -17.09
C THR A 152 2.74 -17.16 -17.71
N PHE A 153 3.72 -17.47 -18.56
CA PHE A 153 3.86 -18.78 -19.17
C PHE A 153 5.17 -19.42 -18.76
N ARG A 154 5.12 -20.73 -18.44
CA ARG A 154 6.30 -21.57 -18.22
C ARG A 154 6.34 -22.65 -19.28
N PHE A 155 7.50 -22.82 -19.88
CA PHE A 155 7.78 -23.83 -20.90
C PHE A 155 8.66 -24.90 -20.32
#